data_40fb60bae8158b3285f58d29634aa676
#
_entry.id   40fb60bae8158b3285f58d29634aa676
#
_cell.length_a   1.000
_cell.length_b   1.000
_cell.length_c   1.000
_cell.angle_alpha   90.00
_cell.angle_beta   90.00
_cell.angle_gamma   90.00
#
_symmetry.space_group_name_H-M   'P 1'
#
loop_
_entity.id
_entity.type
_entity.pdbx_description
1 polymer ?
#
loop_
_entity_poly.entity_id
_entity_poly.type
_entity_poly.pdbx_seq_one_letter_code
_entity_poly.pdbx_strand_id
1 'polypeptide(L)'
;MHNLIPNVQKTMEQSFIAYIENSIKNNWDLDALTDYKGATLQYKDVARKIEKLHIIFEESGIRKGDKIAVCGRNSSHWGVTFLATLTYGAVIVPILHEFKADNVHNIVNHSEAKLLLVGDMVWENLNESAMPLLEGILMMNDFTLLVSRSERPVSYTHLTLPTIRL
;
A
#
# COMPACT_ATOMS: atom_id res chain seq x y z
N MET A 1 28.48 23.19 19.15
CA MET A 1 28.20 21.75 18.89
C MET A 1 26.69 21.54 18.74
N HIS A 2 26.10 21.94 17.63
CA HIS A 2 24.69 21.66 17.37
C HIS A 2 24.45 21.81 15.87
N ASN A 3 24.46 20.74 15.10
CA ASN A 3 23.87 20.70 13.74
C ASN A 3 24.24 19.44 12.93
N LEU A 4 24.25 18.25 13.57
CA LEU A 4 24.57 17.00 12.84
C LEU A 4 23.36 16.05 12.65
N ILE A 5 22.21 16.30 13.30
CA ILE A 5 21.08 15.36 13.30
C ILE A 5 20.13 15.50 12.10
N PRO A 6 19.79 16.68 11.55
CA PRO A 6 18.84 16.79 10.43
C PRO A 6 19.31 16.16 9.12
N ASN A 7 20.64 16.09 8.90
CA ASN A 7 21.18 15.59 7.64
C ASN A 7 21.26 14.06 7.57
N VAL A 8 21.43 13.39 8.72
CA VAL A 8 21.54 11.92 8.77
C VAL A 8 20.17 11.28 8.49
N GLN A 9 19.10 11.84 9.04
CA GLN A 9 17.76 11.30 8.87
C GLN A 9 17.25 11.42 7.42
N LYS A 10 17.49 12.57 6.77
CA LYS A 10 17.16 12.80 5.36
C LYS A 10 17.97 11.91 4.42
N THR A 11 19.22 11.62 4.75
CA THR A 11 20.10 10.74 3.96
C THR A 11 19.68 9.27 4.10
N MET A 12 19.19 8.85 5.27
CA MET A 12 18.72 7.47 5.50
C MET A 12 17.38 7.21 4.77
N GLU A 13 16.42 8.12 4.80
CA GLU A 13 15.15 7.98 4.05
C GLU A 13 15.40 7.92 2.54
N GLN A 14 16.25 8.78 2.00
CA GLN A 14 16.64 8.74 0.59
C GLN A 14 17.38 7.44 0.24
N SER A 15 18.18 6.88 1.15
CA SER A 15 18.88 5.63 0.91
C SER A 15 17.96 4.43 0.87
N PHE A 16 16.91 4.36 1.73
CA PHE A 16 15.97 3.24 1.74
C PHE A 16 15.19 3.12 0.43
N ILE A 17 14.60 4.21 -0.05
CA ILE A 17 13.88 4.22 -1.34
C ILE A 17 14.84 3.95 -2.50
N ALA A 18 16.04 4.51 -2.49
CA ALA A 18 17.05 4.24 -3.48
C ALA A 18 17.49 2.76 -3.49
N TYR A 19 17.59 2.11 -2.32
CA TYR A 19 17.87 0.67 -2.24
C TYR A 19 16.75 -0.18 -2.86
N ILE A 20 15.49 0.16 -2.61
CA ILE A 20 14.35 -0.53 -3.23
C ILE A 20 14.42 -0.38 -4.75
N GLU A 21 14.60 0.84 -5.24
CA GLU A 21 14.69 1.13 -6.68
C GLU A 21 15.85 0.39 -7.35
N ASN A 22 17.04 0.45 -6.76
CA ASN A 22 18.20 -0.26 -7.26
C ASN A 22 18.03 -1.78 -7.23
N SER A 23 17.41 -2.32 -6.18
CA SER A 23 17.13 -3.75 -6.08
C SER A 23 16.19 -4.21 -7.19
N ILE A 24 15.14 -3.44 -7.47
CA ILE A 24 14.21 -3.72 -8.56
C ILE A 24 14.92 -3.67 -9.92
N LYS A 25 15.67 -2.61 -10.19
CA LYS A 25 16.38 -2.42 -11.47
C LYS A 25 17.42 -3.49 -11.74
N ASN A 26 18.19 -3.86 -10.73
CA ASN A 26 19.31 -4.80 -10.88
C ASN A 26 18.89 -6.27 -10.91
N ASN A 27 17.68 -6.59 -10.41
CA ASN A 27 17.21 -7.97 -10.27
C ASN A 27 15.88 -8.22 -11.03
N TRP A 28 15.60 -7.45 -12.06
CA TRP A 28 14.32 -7.35 -12.77
C TRP A 28 13.61 -8.68 -13.03
N ASP A 29 14.34 -9.71 -13.50
CA ASP A 29 13.80 -11.03 -13.84
C ASP A 29 14.00 -12.07 -12.74
N LEU A 30 14.52 -11.70 -11.57
CA LEU A 30 14.70 -12.61 -10.44
C LEU A 30 13.43 -12.67 -9.57
N ASP A 31 13.30 -13.76 -8.84
CA ASP A 31 12.23 -13.94 -7.85
C ASP A 31 12.43 -12.97 -6.67
N ALA A 32 11.35 -12.30 -6.26
CA ALA A 32 11.37 -11.27 -5.22
C ALA A 32 10.53 -11.66 -3.99
N LEU A 33 9.28 -12.05 -4.19
CA LEU A 33 8.33 -12.36 -3.12
C LEU A 33 7.59 -13.66 -3.45
N THR A 34 7.62 -14.61 -2.54
CA THR A 34 6.95 -15.91 -2.71
C THR A 34 5.95 -16.14 -1.59
N ASP A 35 4.72 -16.43 -1.93
CA ASP A 35 3.69 -16.84 -0.97
C ASP A 35 3.88 -18.30 -0.58
N TYR A 36 3.66 -18.60 0.71
CA TYR A 36 3.75 -19.98 1.18
C TYR A 36 2.76 -20.87 0.43
N LYS A 37 3.28 -21.90 -0.26
CA LYS A 37 2.50 -22.78 -1.16
C LYS A 37 1.70 -22.02 -2.24
N GLY A 38 2.15 -20.84 -2.62
CA GLY A 38 1.46 -19.96 -3.56
C GLY A 38 2.36 -19.46 -4.68
N ALA A 39 1.95 -18.35 -5.29
CA ALA A 39 2.65 -17.74 -6.40
C ALA A 39 3.94 -17.04 -5.98
N THR A 40 4.87 -16.94 -6.92
CA THR A 40 6.08 -16.11 -6.79
C THR A 40 5.95 -14.90 -7.69
N LEU A 41 6.25 -13.72 -7.14
CA LEU A 41 6.39 -12.47 -7.89
C LEU A 41 7.88 -12.23 -8.17
N GLN A 42 8.21 -11.90 -9.40
CA GLN A 42 9.51 -11.40 -9.76
C GLN A 42 9.60 -9.90 -9.44
N TYR A 43 10.82 -9.34 -9.39
CA TYR A 43 11.00 -7.91 -9.13
C TYR A 43 10.23 -7.03 -10.11
N LYS A 44 10.14 -7.40 -11.39
CA LYS A 44 9.31 -6.70 -12.38
C LYS A 44 7.81 -6.71 -12.05
N ASP A 45 7.32 -7.81 -11.45
CA ASP A 45 5.91 -7.91 -11.06
C ASP A 45 5.62 -7.04 -9.84
N VAL A 46 6.57 -6.99 -8.89
CA VAL A 46 6.53 -6.08 -7.75
C VAL A 46 6.50 -4.63 -8.23
N ALA A 47 7.39 -4.25 -9.15
CA ALA A 47 7.43 -2.89 -9.72
C ALA A 47 6.10 -2.49 -10.36
N ARG A 48 5.53 -3.35 -11.21
CA ARG A 48 4.25 -3.10 -11.90
C ARG A 48 3.08 -2.96 -10.92
N LYS A 49 3.09 -3.77 -9.86
CA LYS A 49 2.05 -3.70 -8.82
C LYS A 49 2.20 -2.43 -7.96
N ILE A 50 3.43 -2.00 -7.66
CA ILE A 50 3.70 -0.72 -6.99
C ILE A 50 3.16 0.43 -7.85
N GLU A 51 3.46 0.44 -9.14
CA GLU A 51 2.98 1.47 -10.07
C GLU A 51 1.44 1.49 -10.13
N LYS A 52 0.81 0.33 -10.24
CA LYS A 52 -0.66 0.22 -10.19
C LYS A 52 -1.23 0.86 -8.91
N LEU A 53 -0.63 0.58 -7.75
CA LEU A 53 -1.07 1.16 -6.48
C LEU A 53 -0.81 2.66 -6.43
N HIS A 54 0.30 3.17 -6.97
CA HIS A 54 0.55 4.61 -7.04
C HIS A 54 -0.54 5.34 -7.84
N ILE A 55 -0.96 4.77 -8.98
CA ILE A 55 -2.06 5.32 -9.78
C ILE A 55 -3.36 5.34 -8.97
N ILE A 56 -3.67 4.22 -8.29
CA ILE A 56 -4.85 4.12 -7.43
C ILE A 56 -4.81 5.17 -6.30
N PHE A 57 -3.66 5.37 -5.67
CA PHE A 57 -3.50 6.36 -4.61
C PHE A 57 -3.71 7.78 -5.13
N GLU A 58 -3.14 8.10 -6.29
CA GLU A 58 -3.29 9.41 -6.92
C GLU A 58 -4.76 9.68 -7.29
N GLU A 59 -5.43 8.73 -7.93
CA GLU A 59 -6.84 8.83 -8.29
C GLU A 59 -7.76 8.91 -7.07
N SER A 60 -7.40 8.26 -5.97
CA SER A 60 -8.09 8.36 -4.68
C SER A 60 -7.79 9.65 -3.92
N GLY A 61 -6.99 10.56 -4.49
CA GLY A 61 -6.65 11.83 -3.87
C GLY A 61 -5.67 11.73 -2.69
N ILE A 62 -4.95 10.63 -2.55
CA ILE A 62 -3.94 10.43 -1.53
C ILE A 62 -2.76 11.37 -1.79
N ARG A 63 -2.27 11.98 -0.74
CA ARG A 63 -1.12 12.90 -0.77
C ARG A 63 0.02 12.35 0.08
N LYS A 64 1.21 12.89 -0.13
CA LYS A 64 2.37 12.61 0.72
C LYS A 64 2.05 12.89 2.19
N GLY A 65 2.32 11.92 3.05
CA GLY A 65 2.02 11.97 4.48
C GLY A 65 0.63 11.50 4.88
N ASP A 66 -0.27 11.28 3.92
CA ASP A 66 -1.56 10.63 4.20
C ASP A 66 -1.35 9.19 4.65
N LYS A 67 -2.26 8.68 5.46
CA LYS A 67 -2.15 7.35 6.05
C LYS A 67 -2.96 6.33 5.27
N ILE A 68 -2.35 5.18 5.03
CA ILE A 68 -2.95 4.03 4.35
C ILE A 68 -2.87 2.85 5.30
N ALA A 69 -4.02 2.33 5.71
CA ALA A 69 -4.10 1.16 6.57
C ALA A 69 -4.01 -0.14 5.73
N VAL A 70 -3.36 -1.14 6.29
CA VAL A 70 -3.30 -2.49 5.72
C VAL A 70 -3.63 -3.51 6.79
N CYS A 71 -4.63 -4.36 6.53
CA CYS A 71 -5.09 -5.40 7.44
C CYS A 71 -5.33 -6.70 6.69
N GLY A 72 -4.41 -7.63 6.76
CA GLY A 72 -4.48 -8.92 6.08
C GLY A 72 -3.31 -9.81 6.48
N ARG A 73 -3.37 -11.07 6.06
CA ARG A 73 -2.26 -12.02 6.28
C ARG A 73 -1.02 -11.59 5.51
N ASN A 74 0.13 -11.92 6.06
CA ASN A 74 1.40 -11.72 5.37
C ASN A 74 1.39 -12.46 4.04
N SER A 75 1.63 -11.71 2.97
CA SER A 75 1.61 -12.21 1.59
C SER A 75 2.48 -11.32 0.71
N SER A 76 2.75 -11.77 -0.51
CA SER A 76 3.43 -10.95 -1.52
C SER A 76 2.70 -9.63 -1.76
N HIS A 77 1.36 -9.64 -1.79
CA HIS A 77 0.55 -8.43 -1.96
C HIS A 77 0.61 -7.49 -0.74
N TRP A 78 0.72 -8.05 0.48
CA TRP A 78 0.98 -7.24 1.67
C TRP A 78 2.34 -6.52 1.55
N GLY A 79 3.38 -7.25 1.13
CA GLY A 79 4.71 -6.68 0.88
C GLY A 79 4.69 -5.60 -0.20
N VAL A 80 3.99 -5.84 -1.32
CA VAL A 80 3.80 -4.84 -2.38
C VAL A 80 3.08 -3.60 -1.85
N THR A 81 2.02 -3.77 -1.06
CA THR A 81 1.27 -2.64 -0.46
C THR A 81 2.17 -1.80 0.44
N PHE A 82 3.00 -2.46 1.26
CA PHE A 82 3.97 -1.81 2.12
C PHE A 82 4.96 -0.96 1.30
N LEU A 83 5.60 -1.56 0.29
CA LEU A 83 6.56 -0.88 -0.56
C LEU A 83 5.92 0.27 -1.37
N ALA A 84 4.73 0.05 -1.93
CA ALA A 84 4.01 1.06 -2.67
C ALA A 84 3.67 2.28 -1.80
N THR A 85 3.21 2.05 -0.56
CA THR A 85 2.88 3.13 0.37
C THR A 85 4.11 3.98 0.70
N LEU A 86 5.24 3.34 1.01
CA LEU A 86 6.47 4.04 1.35
C LEU A 86 7.06 4.81 0.15
N THR A 87 7.09 4.18 -1.03
CA THR A 87 7.65 4.80 -2.24
C THR A 87 6.76 5.92 -2.79
N TYR A 88 5.46 5.90 -2.49
CA TYR A 88 4.55 7.02 -2.76
C TYR A 88 4.78 8.22 -1.82
N GLY A 89 5.39 7.98 -0.67
CA GLY A 89 5.58 8.99 0.38
C GLY A 89 4.39 9.10 1.33
N ALA A 90 3.49 8.13 1.32
CA ALA A 90 2.42 7.98 2.30
C ALA A 90 2.91 7.25 3.56
N VAL A 91 2.10 7.24 4.60
CA VAL A 91 2.39 6.58 5.87
C VAL A 91 1.59 5.30 5.96
N ILE A 92 2.26 4.16 6.12
CA ILE A 92 1.59 2.88 6.29
C ILE A 92 1.17 2.67 7.74
N VAL A 93 -0.05 2.15 7.93
CA VAL A 93 -0.61 1.75 9.23
C VAL A 93 -0.89 0.24 9.20
N PRO A 94 0.07 -0.60 9.58
CA PRO A 94 -0.13 -2.05 9.62
C PRO A 94 -1.04 -2.43 10.79
N ILE A 95 -2.06 -3.25 10.49
CA ILE A 95 -3.02 -3.77 11.47
C ILE A 95 -2.96 -5.30 11.45
N LEU A 96 -2.88 -5.92 12.62
CA LEU A 96 -2.89 -7.38 12.72
C LEU A 96 -4.23 -7.95 12.26
N HIS A 97 -4.18 -8.90 11.34
CA HIS A 97 -5.36 -9.54 10.76
C HIS A 97 -6.18 -10.38 11.76
N GLU A 98 -5.60 -10.70 12.91
CA GLU A 98 -6.26 -11.45 14.01
C GLU A 98 -7.07 -10.54 14.92
N PHE A 99 -7.01 -9.23 14.75
CA PHE A 99 -7.81 -8.30 15.54
C PHE A 99 -9.29 -8.44 15.21
N LYS A 100 -10.13 -8.30 16.26
CA LYS A 100 -11.58 -8.21 16.07
C LYS A 100 -11.95 -6.95 15.29
N ALA A 101 -13.07 -6.99 14.59
CA ALA A 101 -13.54 -5.89 13.75
C ALA A 101 -13.53 -4.53 14.47
N ASP A 102 -14.03 -4.46 15.70
CA ASP A 102 -14.06 -3.21 16.47
C ASP A 102 -12.66 -2.61 16.70
N ASN A 103 -11.65 -3.47 16.92
CA ASN A 103 -10.27 -3.01 17.08
C ASN A 103 -9.71 -2.47 15.76
N VAL A 104 -10.03 -3.14 14.64
CA VAL A 104 -9.64 -2.67 13.31
C VAL A 104 -10.28 -1.30 13.02
N HIS A 105 -11.61 -1.18 13.26
CA HIS A 105 -12.33 0.09 13.10
C HIS A 105 -11.71 1.21 13.93
N ASN A 106 -11.40 0.93 15.21
CA ASN A 106 -10.79 1.90 16.11
C ASN A 106 -9.41 2.37 15.62
N ILE A 107 -8.56 1.43 15.15
CA ILE A 107 -7.21 1.77 14.65
C ILE A 107 -7.31 2.59 13.38
N VAL A 108 -8.17 2.20 12.43
CA VAL A 108 -8.40 2.95 11.19
C VAL A 108 -8.86 4.37 11.48
N ASN A 109 -9.85 4.54 12.37
CA ASN A 109 -10.37 5.85 12.73
C ASN A 109 -9.36 6.69 13.49
N HIS A 110 -8.67 6.10 14.50
CA HIS A 110 -7.67 6.80 15.29
C HIS A 110 -6.46 7.24 14.47
N SER A 111 -6.06 6.42 13.52
CA SER A 111 -4.96 6.79 12.61
C SER A 111 -5.37 7.83 11.57
N GLU A 112 -6.66 8.07 11.38
CA GLU A 112 -7.19 8.91 10.29
C GLU A 112 -6.75 8.41 8.90
N ALA A 113 -6.68 7.09 8.75
CA ALA A 113 -6.34 6.49 7.46
C ALA A 113 -7.36 6.86 6.39
N LYS A 114 -6.89 7.19 5.20
CA LYS A 114 -7.75 7.54 4.06
C LYS A 114 -8.10 6.33 3.19
N LEU A 115 -7.20 5.35 3.11
CA LEU A 115 -7.44 4.09 2.42
C LEU A 115 -7.21 2.92 3.37
N LEU A 116 -7.93 1.84 3.12
CA LEU A 116 -7.72 0.54 3.74
C LEU A 116 -7.53 -0.52 2.66
N LEU A 117 -6.39 -1.21 2.68
CA LEU A 117 -6.22 -2.45 1.93
C LEU A 117 -6.46 -3.62 2.87
N VAL A 118 -7.40 -4.47 2.52
CA VAL A 118 -7.92 -5.51 3.42
C VAL A 118 -7.87 -6.89 2.78
N GLY A 119 -7.50 -7.91 3.56
CA GLY A 119 -7.61 -9.30 3.16
C GLY A 119 -9.06 -9.79 3.19
N ASP A 120 -9.37 -10.80 2.38
CA ASP A 120 -10.70 -11.39 2.22
C ASP A 120 -11.36 -11.79 3.55
N MET A 121 -10.69 -12.61 4.35
CA MET A 121 -11.19 -13.07 5.66
C MET A 121 -11.44 -11.95 6.67
N VAL A 122 -10.69 -10.85 6.57
CA VAL A 122 -10.89 -9.68 7.43
C VAL A 122 -12.09 -8.90 6.94
N TRP A 123 -12.21 -8.70 5.62
CA TRP A 123 -13.29 -7.95 4.99
C TRP A 123 -14.67 -8.47 5.35
N GLU A 124 -14.85 -9.79 5.36
CA GLU A 124 -16.13 -10.45 5.68
C GLU A 124 -16.71 -10.04 7.05
N ASN A 125 -15.87 -9.56 7.96
CA ASN A 125 -16.25 -9.21 9.32
C ASN A 125 -16.29 -7.70 9.59
N LEU A 126 -15.85 -6.86 8.63
CA LEU A 126 -15.79 -5.41 8.82
C LEU A 126 -17.14 -4.74 8.51
N ASN A 127 -17.42 -3.70 9.28
CA ASN A 127 -18.49 -2.76 8.98
C ASN A 127 -17.89 -1.47 8.42
N GLU A 128 -18.01 -1.24 7.13
CA GLU A 128 -17.47 -0.06 6.45
C GLU A 128 -18.03 1.26 6.98
N SER A 129 -19.30 1.25 7.43
CA SER A 129 -19.95 2.44 8.00
C SER A 129 -19.34 2.87 9.33
N ALA A 130 -18.63 1.97 10.02
CA ALA A 130 -17.88 2.28 11.24
C ALA A 130 -16.55 3.00 10.99
N MET A 131 -16.16 3.16 9.72
CA MET A 131 -14.90 3.84 9.30
C MET A 131 -15.19 5.01 8.36
N PRO A 132 -15.84 6.09 8.84
CA PRO A 132 -16.38 7.16 7.99
C PRO A 132 -15.31 8.03 7.32
N LEU A 133 -14.07 8.03 7.80
CA LEU A 133 -12.99 8.85 7.26
C LEU A 133 -12.27 8.20 6.06
N LEU A 134 -12.55 6.93 5.76
CA LEU A 134 -11.98 6.27 4.59
C LEU A 134 -12.55 6.84 3.29
N GLU A 135 -11.69 7.19 2.37
CA GLU A 135 -12.02 7.55 0.99
C GLU A 135 -12.27 6.30 0.13
N GLY A 136 -11.66 5.18 0.50
CA GLY A 136 -11.84 3.91 -0.19
C GLY A 136 -11.32 2.69 0.57
N ILE A 137 -11.84 1.54 0.19
CA ILE A 137 -11.39 0.22 0.66
C ILE A 137 -11.08 -0.64 -0.55
N LEU A 138 -9.92 -1.27 -0.55
CA LEU A 138 -9.45 -2.15 -1.62
C LEU A 138 -9.21 -3.56 -1.09
N MET A 139 -9.54 -4.55 -1.90
CA MET A 139 -9.12 -5.92 -1.65
C MET A 139 -7.61 -6.03 -1.85
N MET A 140 -6.89 -6.59 -0.87
CA MET A 140 -5.42 -6.65 -0.94
C MET A 140 -4.91 -7.64 -1.99
N ASN A 141 -5.67 -8.71 -2.29
CA ASN A 141 -5.20 -9.81 -3.14
C ASN A 141 -5.08 -9.43 -4.62
N ASP A 142 -5.85 -8.46 -5.11
CA ASP A 142 -5.92 -8.08 -6.52
C ASP A 142 -6.04 -6.56 -6.74
N PHE A 143 -6.14 -5.81 -5.63
CA PHE A 143 -6.37 -4.36 -5.59
C PHE A 143 -7.71 -3.93 -6.18
N THR A 144 -8.71 -4.81 -6.13
CA THR A 144 -10.09 -4.47 -6.51
C THR A 144 -10.68 -3.48 -5.52
N LEU A 145 -11.37 -2.47 -6.04
CA LEU A 145 -12.08 -1.49 -5.23
C LEU A 145 -13.36 -2.11 -4.66
N LEU A 146 -13.48 -2.15 -3.33
CA LEU A 146 -14.65 -2.63 -2.61
C LEU A 146 -15.61 -1.50 -2.27
N VAL A 147 -15.06 -0.36 -1.83
CA VAL A 147 -15.81 0.83 -1.43
C VAL A 147 -15.09 2.06 -1.96
N SER A 148 -15.83 2.99 -2.57
CA SER A 148 -15.36 4.32 -2.94
C SER A 148 -16.31 5.37 -2.40
N ARG A 149 -15.77 6.37 -1.73
CA ARG A 149 -16.50 7.54 -1.25
C ARG A 149 -16.01 8.84 -1.90
N SER A 150 -14.96 8.76 -2.73
CA SER A 150 -14.51 9.90 -3.49
C SER A 150 -15.52 10.21 -4.60
N GLU A 151 -15.80 11.49 -4.84
CA GLU A 151 -16.66 11.95 -5.95
C GLU A 151 -16.04 11.70 -7.33
N ARG A 152 -14.78 11.25 -7.38
CA ARG A 152 -14.09 10.86 -8.61
C ARG A 152 -14.33 9.38 -8.86
N PRO A 153 -15.08 9.00 -9.92
CA PRO A 153 -15.25 7.59 -10.26
C PRO A 153 -13.88 7.03 -10.68
N VAL A 154 -13.32 6.20 -9.83
CA VAL A 154 -12.07 5.49 -10.15
C VAL A 154 -12.41 4.40 -11.16
N SER A 155 -12.19 4.70 -12.45
CA SER A 155 -12.40 3.75 -13.53
C SER A 155 -11.17 2.86 -13.69
N TYR A 156 -11.13 1.75 -12.98
CA TYR A 156 -10.03 0.75 -13.07
C TYR A 156 -10.06 -0.11 -14.35
N THR A 157 -11.06 0.03 -15.19
CA THR A 157 -11.30 -0.86 -16.33
C THR A 157 -10.36 -0.61 -17.52
N HIS A 158 -9.57 0.46 -17.54
CA HIS A 158 -8.75 0.85 -18.68
C HIS A 158 -7.30 1.25 -18.36
N LEU A 159 -6.73 0.77 -17.25
CA LEU A 159 -5.31 0.96 -16.99
C LEU A 159 -4.49 0.01 -17.87
N THR A 160 -4.34 0.38 -19.15
CA THR A 160 -3.17 -0.06 -19.90
C THR A 160 -1.97 0.62 -19.25
N LEU A 161 -1.11 -0.17 -18.61
CA LEU A 161 0.09 0.30 -17.94
C LEU A 161 0.90 1.19 -18.90
N PRO A 162 1.09 2.48 -18.60
CA PRO A 162 2.09 3.27 -19.32
C PRO A 162 3.46 2.65 -19.07
N THR A 163 4.34 2.79 -20.02
CA THR A 163 5.74 2.34 -19.92
C THR A 163 6.35 2.92 -18.64
N ILE A 164 6.84 2.05 -17.77
CA ILE A 164 7.39 2.40 -16.46
C ILE A 164 8.39 3.55 -16.61
N ARG A 165 8.07 4.72 -16.04
CA ARG A 165 9.05 5.76 -15.75
C ARG A 165 9.57 5.51 -14.33
N LEU A 166 10.60 4.69 -14.24
CA LEU A 166 11.45 4.61 -13.05
C LEU A 166 12.50 5.71 -13.09
#